data_f1392f01aca7f5d8f12b87af08b2bb6f
#
_entry.id   f1392f01aca7f5d8f12b87af08b2bb6f
#
_cell.length_a   1.000
_cell.length_b   1.000
_cell.length_c   1.000
_cell.angle_alpha   90.00
_cell.angle_beta   90.00
_cell.angle_gamma   90.00
#
_symmetry.space_group_name_H-M   'P 1'
#
loop_
_entity.id
_entity.type
_entity.pdbx_description
1 polymer ?
#
loop_
_entity_poly.entity_id
_entity_poly.type
_entity_poly.pdbx_seq_one_letter_code
_entity_poly.pdbx_strand_id
1 'polypeptide(L)'
;KNEKDIIAEFFYLIANLYSSQGLYKESNFYIILAKYLNPNFTLNSTLLIENYMDTKKYKLVKNELSNIEKDNVIYNWFKVKKNASIIQETKNDDSALKFIKKEYRKIQNPSNKILFDMANILRNFQDYEGAIEIYSNLIRYPNYSAEEYADLLYKRGTSYERKKDFLKADEDLIESLKIDPDEP
;
A
#
# COMPACT_ATOMS: atom_id res chain seq x y z
N LYS A 1 9.58 -25.84 9.04
CA LYS A 1 9.37 -24.92 10.17
C LYS A 1 9.84 -25.62 11.45
N ASN A 2 10.70 -24.98 12.19
CA ASN A 2 11.09 -25.47 13.52
C ASN A 2 10.16 -24.88 14.60
N GLU A 3 10.31 -25.34 15.85
CA GLU A 3 9.46 -24.89 16.97
C GLU A 3 9.56 -23.37 17.22
N LYS A 4 10.76 -22.78 17.02
CA LYS A 4 10.98 -21.35 17.18
C LYS A 4 10.20 -20.54 16.13
N ASP A 5 10.11 -21.04 14.91
CA ASP A 5 9.34 -20.38 13.84
C ASP A 5 7.85 -20.35 14.19
N ILE A 6 7.32 -21.43 14.76
CA ILE A 6 5.91 -21.53 15.16
C ILE A 6 5.62 -20.54 16.30
N ILE A 7 6.50 -20.49 17.29
CA ILE A 7 6.35 -19.55 18.43
C ILE A 7 6.47 -18.09 17.92
N ALA A 8 7.37 -17.82 16.99
CA ALA A 8 7.52 -16.49 16.41
C ALA A 8 6.24 -16.06 15.66
N GLU A 9 5.65 -16.95 14.88
CA GLU A 9 4.36 -16.68 14.20
C GLU A 9 3.22 -16.44 15.20
N PHE A 10 3.18 -17.20 16.30
CA PHE A 10 2.20 -16.99 17.35
C PHE A 10 2.37 -15.61 18.01
N PHE A 11 3.61 -15.19 18.35
CA PHE A 11 3.84 -13.84 18.86
C PHE A 11 3.49 -12.75 17.85
N TYR A 12 3.70 -12.98 16.55
CA TYR A 12 3.27 -12.07 15.51
C TYR A 12 1.74 -11.89 15.48
N LEU A 13 0.98 -12.98 15.62
CA LEU A 13 -0.49 -12.92 15.68
C LEU A 13 -0.97 -12.12 16.90
N ILE A 14 -0.36 -12.34 18.07
CA ILE A 14 -0.65 -11.56 19.28
C ILE A 14 -0.31 -10.08 19.05
N ALA A 15 0.86 -9.80 18.46
CA ALA A 15 1.29 -8.44 18.16
C ALA A 15 0.32 -7.72 17.22
N ASN A 16 -0.17 -8.43 16.20
CA ASN A 16 -1.13 -7.88 15.24
C ASN A 16 -2.47 -7.55 15.93
N LEU A 17 -2.93 -8.41 16.83
CA LEU A 17 -4.13 -8.16 17.64
C LEU A 17 -3.98 -6.90 18.50
N TYR A 18 -2.85 -6.71 19.19
CA TYR A 18 -2.59 -5.50 19.97
C TYR A 18 -2.48 -4.26 19.08
N SER A 19 -1.81 -4.38 17.91
CA SER A 19 -1.71 -3.28 16.95
C SER A 19 -3.08 -2.81 16.46
N SER A 20 -3.98 -3.74 16.12
CA SER A 20 -5.33 -3.41 15.66
C SER A 20 -6.18 -2.68 16.72
N GLN A 21 -5.82 -2.78 17.99
CA GLN A 21 -6.45 -2.09 19.13
C GLN A 21 -5.72 -0.77 19.51
N GLY A 22 -4.69 -0.38 18.76
CA GLY A 22 -3.88 0.79 19.08
C GLY A 22 -2.91 0.62 20.26
N LEU A 23 -2.76 -0.60 20.76
CA LEU A 23 -1.89 -0.95 21.89
C LEU A 23 -0.46 -1.22 21.38
N TYR A 24 0.17 -0.17 20.82
CA TYR A 24 1.43 -0.26 20.09
C TYR A 24 2.62 -0.68 20.95
N LYS A 25 2.61 -0.39 22.26
CA LYS A 25 3.71 -0.80 23.17
C LYS A 25 3.72 -2.31 23.35
N GLU A 26 2.56 -2.88 23.61
CA GLU A 26 2.33 -4.32 23.78
C GLU A 26 2.61 -5.05 22.46
N SER A 27 2.09 -4.53 21.36
CA SER A 27 2.39 -5.04 20.03
C SER A 27 3.89 -5.10 19.75
N ASN A 28 4.60 -3.99 19.96
CA ASN A 28 6.05 -3.92 19.73
C ASN A 28 6.84 -4.90 20.62
N PHE A 29 6.40 -5.13 21.84
CA PHE A 29 7.01 -6.13 22.71
C PHE A 29 6.96 -7.53 22.08
N TYR A 30 5.78 -7.97 21.64
CA TYR A 30 5.63 -9.28 21.00
C TYR A 30 6.34 -9.37 19.64
N ILE A 31 6.38 -8.28 18.85
CA ILE A 31 7.15 -8.24 17.61
C ILE A 31 8.64 -8.46 17.89
N ILE A 32 9.19 -7.83 18.92
CA ILE A 32 10.61 -7.98 19.28
C ILE A 32 10.92 -9.43 19.67
N LEU A 33 10.04 -10.07 20.42
CA LEU A 33 10.18 -11.51 20.75
C LEU A 33 10.10 -12.39 19.50
N ALA A 34 9.14 -12.10 18.60
CA ALA A 34 9.02 -12.82 17.33
C ALA A 34 10.28 -12.66 16.46
N LYS A 35 10.83 -11.45 16.35
CA LYS A 35 12.07 -11.15 15.61
C LYS A 35 13.28 -11.86 16.22
N TYR A 36 13.35 -11.97 17.54
CA TYR A 36 14.41 -12.70 18.21
C TYR A 36 14.38 -14.21 17.89
N LEU A 37 13.19 -14.79 17.83
CA LEU A 37 13.01 -16.22 17.50
C LEU A 37 13.18 -16.53 16.01
N ASN A 38 12.69 -15.64 15.14
CA ASN A 38 12.82 -15.77 13.69
C ASN A 38 13.16 -14.40 13.06
N PRO A 39 14.46 -14.07 12.95
CA PRO A 39 14.90 -12.80 12.35
C PRO A 39 14.52 -12.64 10.88
N ASN A 40 14.32 -13.75 10.15
CA ASN A 40 14.02 -13.75 8.72
C ASN A 40 12.52 -13.57 8.41
N PHE A 41 11.67 -13.52 9.44
CA PHE A 41 10.24 -13.32 9.26
C PHE A 41 9.92 -11.83 9.02
N THR A 42 10.00 -11.42 7.77
CA THR A 42 9.91 -10.01 7.32
C THR A 42 8.63 -9.29 7.77
N LEU A 43 7.52 -10.03 7.97
CA LEU A 43 6.25 -9.46 8.45
C LEU A 43 6.39 -8.81 9.84
N ASN A 44 7.32 -9.29 10.68
CA ASN A 44 7.61 -8.63 11.96
C ASN A 44 8.10 -7.18 11.75
N SER A 45 9.00 -6.98 10.79
CA SER A 45 9.51 -5.64 10.47
C SER A 45 8.45 -4.75 9.83
N THR A 46 7.58 -5.29 8.99
CA THR A 46 6.49 -4.49 8.39
C THR A 46 5.49 -4.02 9.45
N LEU A 47 5.05 -4.89 10.36
CA LEU A 47 4.14 -4.50 11.45
C LEU A 47 4.78 -3.48 12.41
N LEU A 48 6.08 -3.66 12.74
CA LEU A 48 6.80 -2.71 13.57
C LEU A 48 6.91 -1.32 12.91
N ILE A 49 7.11 -1.27 11.61
CA ILE A 49 7.11 -0.04 10.82
C ILE A 49 5.75 0.65 10.89
N GLU A 50 4.63 -0.11 10.71
CA GLU A 50 3.29 0.47 10.84
C GLU A 50 3.08 1.07 12.24
N ASN A 51 3.38 0.34 13.29
CA ASN A 51 3.26 0.84 14.67
C ASN A 51 4.10 2.10 14.92
N TYR A 52 5.29 2.18 14.33
CA TYR A 52 6.13 3.37 14.43
C TYR A 52 5.61 4.54 13.56
N MET A 53 4.96 4.27 12.42
CA MET A 53 4.28 5.29 11.63
C MET A 53 3.12 5.90 12.41
N ASP A 54 2.24 5.07 12.97
CA ASP A 54 1.07 5.51 13.74
C ASP A 54 1.47 6.32 14.99
N THR A 55 2.61 5.97 15.59
CA THR A 55 3.16 6.71 16.74
C THR A 55 4.14 7.82 16.34
N LYS A 56 4.24 8.17 15.05
CA LYS A 56 5.10 9.23 14.46
C LYS A 56 6.59 9.12 14.82
N LYS A 57 7.08 7.89 15.06
CA LYS A 57 8.47 7.61 15.39
C LYS A 57 9.33 7.42 14.13
N TYR A 58 9.36 8.41 13.24
CA TYR A 58 9.94 8.33 11.90
C TYR A 58 11.42 7.93 11.86
N LYS A 59 12.20 8.26 12.91
CA LYS A 59 13.59 7.80 13.00
C LYS A 59 13.67 6.27 13.12
N LEU A 60 12.78 5.66 13.91
CA LEU A 60 12.72 4.21 14.07
C LEU A 60 12.18 3.55 12.79
N VAL A 61 11.19 4.16 12.13
CA VAL A 61 10.71 3.71 10.81
C VAL A 61 11.87 3.61 9.82
N LYS A 62 12.68 4.68 9.67
CA LYS A 62 13.82 4.69 8.74
C LYS A 62 14.85 3.61 9.07
N ASN A 63 15.12 3.38 10.34
CA ASN A 63 16.02 2.32 10.78
C ASN A 63 15.48 0.93 10.39
N GLU A 64 14.20 0.63 10.68
CA GLU A 64 13.60 -0.65 10.31
C GLU A 64 13.50 -0.83 8.79
N LEU A 65 13.16 0.22 8.03
CA LEU A 65 13.15 0.18 6.57
C LEU A 65 14.53 -0.16 5.98
N SER A 66 15.63 0.23 6.62
CA SER A 66 16.99 -0.09 6.16
C SER A 66 17.34 -1.58 6.31
N ASN A 67 16.67 -2.28 7.24
CA ASN A 67 16.89 -3.70 7.52
C ASN A 67 16.07 -4.65 6.60
N ILE A 68 15.10 -4.12 5.85
CA ILE A 68 14.33 -4.94 4.91
C ILE A 68 15.20 -5.24 3.66
N GLU A 69 15.14 -6.48 3.17
CA GLU A 69 15.85 -6.94 1.97
C GLU A 69 15.68 -6.00 0.77
N LYS A 70 16.77 -5.78 0.03
CA LYS A 70 16.78 -4.85 -1.11
C LYS A 70 16.36 -5.49 -2.43
N ASP A 71 16.44 -6.80 -2.54
CA ASP A 71 16.29 -7.51 -3.83
C ASP A 71 14.84 -7.88 -4.16
N ASN A 72 13.90 -7.62 -3.24
CA ASN A 72 12.48 -7.88 -3.46
C ASN A 72 11.75 -6.60 -3.89
N VAL A 73 11.21 -6.59 -5.10
CA VAL A 73 10.50 -5.44 -5.70
C VAL A 73 9.30 -5.00 -4.84
N ILE A 74 8.57 -5.94 -4.24
CA ILE A 74 7.39 -5.64 -3.39
C ILE A 74 7.84 -4.92 -2.11
N TYR A 75 8.91 -5.40 -1.46
CA TYR A 75 9.44 -4.74 -0.26
C TYR A 75 10.09 -3.40 -0.59
N ASN A 76 10.74 -3.26 -1.75
CA ASN A 76 11.23 -1.95 -2.19
C ASN A 76 10.08 -0.97 -2.42
N TRP A 77 8.98 -1.42 -3.03
CA TRP A 77 7.80 -0.59 -3.20
C TRP A 77 7.17 -0.20 -1.86
N PHE A 78 7.10 -1.13 -0.90
CA PHE A 78 6.69 -0.82 0.47
C PHE A 78 7.57 0.26 1.11
N LYS A 79 8.91 0.16 0.98
CA LYS A 79 9.83 1.20 1.47
C LYS A 79 9.57 2.57 0.83
N VAL A 80 9.35 2.60 -0.48
CA VAL A 80 9.04 3.82 -1.21
C VAL A 80 7.77 4.45 -0.67
N LYS A 81 6.68 3.69 -0.50
CA LYS A 81 5.42 4.17 0.07
C LYS A 81 5.60 4.75 1.46
N LYS A 82 6.29 4.06 2.36
CA LYS A 82 6.52 4.54 3.73
C LYS A 82 7.41 5.80 3.78
N ASN A 83 8.43 5.89 2.94
CA ASN A 83 9.23 7.13 2.84
C ASN A 83 8.42 8.30 2.28
N ALA A 84 7.54 8.05 1.29
CA ALA A 84 6.62 9.07 0.79
C ALA A 84 5.67 9.57 1.88
N SER A 85 5.08 8.66 2.69
CA SER A 85 4.24 9.03 3.82
C SER A 85 5.00 9.88 4.87
N ILE A 86 6.25 9.54 5.18
CA ILE A 86 7.07 10.36 6.08
C ILE A 86 7.32 11.75 5.48
N ILE A 87 7.58 11.85 4.17
CA ILE A 87 7.77 13.15 3.49
C ILE A 87 6.48 13.96 3.54
N GLN A 88 5.34 13.32 3.31
CA GLN A 88 4.02 13.96 3.39
C GLN A 88 3.79 14.58 4.78
N GLU A 89 3.99 13.80 5.84
CA GLU A 89 3.79 14.23 7.24
C GLU A 89 4.81 15.29 7.71
N THR A 90 6.04 15.24 7.20
CA THR A 90 7.12 16.11 7.68
C THR A 90 7.39 17.32 6.78
N LYS A 91 6.87 17.33 5.56
CA LYS A 91 7.02 18.42 4.59
C LYS A 91 5.66 18.84 4.02
N ASN A 92 5.26 18.21 2.90
CA ASN A 92 3.99 18.47 2.21
C ASN A 92 3.70 17.40 1.15
N ASP A 93 2.48 17.43 0.62
CA ASP A 93 1.97 16.53 -0.40
C ASP A 93 2.79 16.60 -1.71
N ASP A 94 3.12 17.80 -2.18
CA ASP A 94 3.89 18.00 -3.42
C ASP A 94 5.26 17.30 -3.38
N SER A 95 5.95 17.40 -2.24
CA SER A 95 7.25 16.76 -2.04
C SER A 95 7.12 15.24 -2.02
N ALA A 96 6.07 14.71 -1.37
CA ALA A 96 5.78 13.29 -1.31
C ALA A 96 5.43 12.75 -2.71
N LEU A 97 4.56 13.43 -3.44
CA LEU A 97 4.16 13.05 -4.80
C LEU A 97 5.37 13.05 -5.77
N LYS A 98 6.20 14.09 -5.72
CA LYS A 98 7.45 14.14 -6.52
C LYS A 98 8.38 12.99 -6.20
N PHE A 99 8.54 12.67 -4.91
CA PHE A 99 9.38 11.56 -4.47
C PHE A 99 8.86 10.23 -5.00
N ILE A 100 7.58 9.92 -4.78
CA ILE A 100 7.03 8.62 -5.16
C ILE A 100 7.00 8.42 -6.67
N LYS A 101 6.67 9.47 -7.45
CA LYS A 101 6.75 9.44 -8.92
C LYS A 101 8.17 9.17 -9.41
N LYS A 102 9.19 9.78 -8.78
CA LYS A 102 10.59 9.55 -9.11
C LYS A 102 11.01 8.10 -8.85
N GLU A 103 10.63 7.55 -7.70
CA GLU A 103 10.99 6.17 -7.34
C GLU A 103 10.22 5.14 -8.17
N TYR A 104 8.94 5.37 -8.45
CA TYR A 104 8.13 4.52 -9.33
C TYR A 104 8.72 4.37 -10.73
N ARG A 105 9.22 5.46 -11.33
CA ARG A 105 9.85 5.44 -12.67
C ARG A 105 11.08 4.54 -12.77
N LYS A 106 11.69 4.16 -11.65
CA LYS A 106 12.83 3.23 -11.62
C LYS A 106 12.41 1.76 -11.69
N ILE A 107 11.14 1.46 -11.47
CA ILE A 107 10.62 0.10 -11.48
C ILE A 107 10.43 -0.32 -12.93
N GLN A 108 11.20 -1.31 -13.36
CA GLN A 108 11.02 -1.92 -14.67
C GLN A 108 9.93 -2.98 -14.57
N ASN A 109 8.96 -2.95 -15.49
CA ASN A 109 7.85 -3.91 -15.56
C ASN A 109 7.10 -4.05 -14.20
N PRO A 110 6.48 -2.99 -13.67
CA PRO A 110 5.74 -3.06 -12.42
C PRO A 110 4.59 -4.08 -12.51
N SER A 111 4.41 -4.89 -11.48
CA SER A 111 3.27 -5.81 -11.40
C SER A 111 1.95 -5.05 -11.32
N ASN A 112 0.83 -5.71 -11.67
CA ASN A 112 -0.51 -5.12 -11.56
C ASN A 112 -0.79 -4.55 -10.17
N LYS A 113 -0.31 -5.21 -9.11
CA LYS A 113 -0.41 -4.73 -7.73
C LYS A 113 0.30 -3.39 -7.51
N ILE A 114 1.51 -3.23 -8.07
CA ILE A 114 2.27 -1.97 -7.96
C ILE A 114 1.61 -0.88 -8.80
N LEU A 115 1.11 -1.22 -9.99
CA LEU A 115 0.34 -0.31 -10.83
C LEU A 115 -0.91 0.19 -10.10
N PHE A 116 -1.69 -0.72 -9.54
CA PHE A 116 -2.90 -0.40 -8.79
C PHE A 116 -2.61 0.47 -7.56
N ASP A 117 -1.59 0.11 -6.76
CA ASP A 117 -1.12 0.92 -5.64
C ASP A 117 -0.74 2.35 -6.10
N MET A 118 0.01 2.46 -7.20
CA MET A 118 0.43 3.76 -7.73
C MET A 118 -0.75 4.60 -8.21
N ALA A 119 -1.72 4.00 -8.91
CA ALA A 119 -2.92 4.69 -9.35
C ALA A 119 -3.73 5.22 -8.15
N ASN A 120 -3.92 4.41 -7.10
CA ASN A 120 -4.58 4.83 -5.86
C ASN A 120 -3.84 5.99 -5.18
N ILE A 121 -2.51 5.95 -5.14
CA ILE A 121 -1.69 7.02 -4.58
C ILE A 121 -1.88 8.31 -5.38
N LEU A 122 -1.80 8.26 -6.71
CA LEU A 122 -2.01 9.42 -7.57
C LEU A 122 -3.40 10.03 -7.35
N ARG A 123 -4.43 9.19 -7.26
CA ARG A 123 -5.80 9.63 -6.98
C ARG A 123 -5.90 10.32 -5.62
N ASN A 124 -5.27 9.79 -4.58
CA ASN A 124 -5.24 10.39 -3.24
C ASN A 124 -4.52 11.74 -3.21
N PHE A 125 -3.48 11.91 -4.04
CA PHE A 125 -2.82 13.20 -4.25
C PHE A 125 -3.51 14.09 -5.29
N GLN A 126 -4.74 13.76 -5.70
CA GLN A 126 -5.55 14.50 -6.69
C GLN A 126 -4.90 14.60 -8.09
N ASP A 127 -3.93 13.78 -8.38
CA ASP A 127 -3.39 13.59 -9.72
C ASP A 127 -4.27 12.61 -10.50
N TYR A 128 -5.50 13.03 -10.76
CA TYR A 128 -6.51 12.19 -11.40
C TYR A 128 -6.13 11.77 -12.81
N GLU A 129 -5.39 12.60 -13.55
CA GLU A 129 -4.93 12.28 -14.90
C GLU A 129 -3.96 11.10 -14.90
N GLY A 130 -2.95 11.16 -14.05
CA GLY A 130 -2.01 10.04 -13.88
C GLY A 130 -2.69 8.77 -13.36
N ALA A 131 -3.67 8.91 -12.46
CA ALA A 131 -4.45 7.77 -11.96
C ALA A 131 -5.27 7.11 -13.09
N ILE A 132 -6.00 7.90 -13.89
CA ILE A 132 -6.80 7.44 -15.03
C ILE A 132 -5.93 6.69 -16.05
N GLU A 133 -4.74 7.21 -16.37
CA GLU A 133 -3.81 6.55 -17.28
C GLU A 133 -3.47 5.14 -16.80
N ILE A 134 -3.10 4.99 -15.53
CA ILE A 134 -2.72 3.68 -14.98
C ILE A 134 -3.93 2.74 -14.87
N TYR A 135 -5.09 3.22 -14.38
CA TYR A 135 -6.30 2.38 -14.35
C TYR A 135 -6.70 1.92 -15.75
N SER A 136 -6.61 2.81 -16.76
CA SER A 136 -6.91 2.45 -18.15
C SER A 136 -5.97 1.37 -18.69
N ASN A 137 -4.70 1.39 -18.30
CA ASN A 137 -3.76 0.34 -18.64
C ASN A 137 -4.11 -0.98 -17.96
N LEU A 138 -4.47 -0.96 -16.68
CA LEU A 138 -4.90 -2.15 -15.93
C LEU A 138 -6.14 -2.79 -16.54
N ILE A 139 -7.17 -2.00 -16.85
CA ILE A 139 -8.45 -2.46 -17.41
C ILE A 139 -8.28 -3.18 -18.76
N ARG A 140 -7.25 -2.86 -19.54
CA ARG A 140 -6.96 -3.52 -20.83
C ARG A 140 -6.52 -4.98 -20.70
N TYR A 141 -6.07 -5.42 -19.54
CA TYR A 141 -5.58 -6.77 -19.32
C TYR A 141 -6.63 -7.64 -18.64
N PRO A 142 -7.11 -8.74 -19.26
CA PRO A 142 -8.32 -9.45 -18.84
C PRO A 142 -8.12 -10.47 -17.70
N ASN A 143 -7.17 -10.28 -16.81
CA ASN A 143 -6.85 -11.24 -15.75
C ASN A 143 -7.33 -10.80 -14.35
N TYR A 144 -8.51 -10.21 -14.28
CA TYR A 144 -9.16 -9.79 -13.03
C TYR A 144 -10.41 -10.60 -12.74
N SER A 145 -10.74 -10.80 -11.46
CA SER A 145 -12.09 -11.22 -11.08
C SER A 145 -13.12 -10.14 -11.48
N ALA A 146 -14.39 -10.50 -11.48
CA ALA A 146 -15.45 -9.53 -11.76
C ALA A 146 -15.42 -8.35 -10.77
N GLU A 147 -15.25 -8.65 -9.47
CA GLU A 147 -15.11 -7.66 -8.40
C GLU A 147 -13.90 -6.74 -8.59
N GLU A 148 -12.71 -7.31 -8.88
CA GLU A 148 -11.51 -6.50 -9.14
C GLU A 148 -11.68 -5.59 -10.36
N TYR A 149 -12.37 -6.07 -11.39
CA TYR A 149 -12.64 -5.29 -12.59
C TYR A 149 -13.65 -4.17 -12.31
N ALA A 150 -14.70 -4.45 -11.54
CA ALA A 150 -15.67 -3.44 -11.08
C ALA A 150 -14.98 -2.35 -10.25
N ASP A 151 -14.11 -2.71 -9.29
CA ASP A 151 -13.32 -1.75 -8.49
C ASP A 151 -12.41 -0.87 -9.35
N LEU A 152 -11.77 -1.43 -10.39
CA LEU A 152 -10.97 -0.66 -11.33
C LEU A 152 -11.81 0.38 -12.10
N LEU A 153 -12.99 -0.02 -12.60
CA LEU A 153 -13.93 0.88 -13.28
C LEU A 153 -14.43 1.96 -12.33
N TYR A 154 -14.86 1.60 -11.13
CA TYR A 154 -15.30 2.54 -10.11
C TYR A 154 -14.24 3.61 -9.80
N LYS A 155 -13.00 3.19 -9.55
CA LYS A 155 -11.89 4.10 -9.25
C LYS A 155 -11.54 5.01 -10.44
N ARG A 156 -11.61 4.50 -11.66
CA ARG A 156 -11.40 5.31 -12.86
C ARG A 156 -12.57 6.26 -13.09
N GLY A 157 -13.79 5.79 -12.97
CA GLY A 157 -15.01 6.60 -13.11
C GLY A 157 -15.04 7.77 -12.13
N THR A 158 -14.79 7.49 -10.84
CA THR A 158 -14.68 8.56 -9.84
C THR A 158 -13.53 9.53 -10.11
N SER A 159 -12.44 9.08 -10.73
CA SER A 159 -11.35 9.98 -11.15
C SER A 159 -11.76 10.85 -12.34
N TYR A 160 -12.54 10.33 -13.30
CA TYR A 160 -13.14 11.13 -14.38
C TYR A 160 -14.12 12.16 -13.82
N GLU A 161 -14.97 11.80 -12.86
CA GLU A 161 -15.88 12.73 -12.20
C GLU A 161 -15.14 13.91 -11.58
N ARG A 162 -14.05 13.66 -10.86
CA ARG A 162 -13.19 14.70 -10.28
C ARG A 162 -12.56 15.62 -11.34
N LYS A 163 -12.32 15.09 -12.53
CA LYS A 163 -11.87 15.87 -13.70
C LYS A 163 -13.03 16.56 -14.45
N LYS A 164 -14.28 16.34 -14.04
CA LYS A 164 -15.49 16.83 -14.70
C LYS A 164 -15.72 16.27 -16.11
N ASP A 165 -15.15 15.09 -16.41
CA ASP A 165 -15.45 14.31 -17.61
C ASP A 165 -16.61 13.36 -17.30
N PHE A 166 -17.81 13.93 -17.17
CA PHE A 166 -18.99 13.23 -16.68
C PHE A 166 -19.44 12.10 -17.61
N LEU A 167 -19.22 12.23 -18.93
CA LEU A 167 -19.59 11.18 -19.88
C LEU A 167 -18.81 9.88 -19.60
N LYS A 168 -17.48 9.99 -19.46
CA LYS A 168 -16.66 8.81 -19.14
C LYS A 168 -16.85 8.32 -17.71
N ALA A 169 -17.15 9.23 -16.78
CA ALA A 169 -17.49 8.85 -15.43
C ALA A 169 -18.74 7.97 -15.40
N ASP A 170 -19.82 8.39 -16.06
CA ASP A 170 -21.07 7.65 -16.13
C ASP A 170 -20.88 6.28 -16.80
N GLU A 171 -20.12 6.20 -17.90
CA GLU A 171 -19.82 4.93 -18.58
C GLU A 171 -19.17 3.93 -17.62
N ASP A 172 -18.12 4.35 -16.93
CA ASP A 172 -17.37 3.49 -15.99
C ASP A 172 -18.20 3.10 -14.76
N LEU A 173 -18.90 4.07 -14.15
CA LEU A 173 -19.68 3.83 -12.94
C LEU A 173 -20.90 2.94 -13.21
N ILE A 174 -21.60 3.14 -14.32
CA ILE A 174 -22.72 2.28 -14.71
C ILE A 174 -22.23 0.85 -14.97
N GLU A 175 -21.09 0.69 -15.64
CA GLU A 175 -20.56 -0.64 -15.93
C GLU A 175 -20.07 -1.33 -14.65
N SER A 176 -19.42 -0.61 -13.72
CA SER A 176 -19.04 -1.13 -12.40
C SER A 176 -20.25 -1.66 -11.65
N LEU A 177 -21.34 -0.88 -11.54
CA LEU A 177 -22.59 -1.26 -10.86
C LEU A 177 -23.33 -2.45 -11.49
N LYS A 178 -23.20 -2.66 -12.82
CA LYS A 178 -23.76 -3.85 -13.48
C LYS A 178 -23.04 -5.13 -13.08
N ILE A 179 -21.72 -5.03 -12.84
CA ILE A 179 -20.85 -6.16 -12.49
C ILE A 179 -20.95 -6.45 -10.98
N ASP A 180 -20.88 -5.40 -10.17
CA ASP A 180 -20.98 -5.47 -8.72
C ASP A 180 -21.98 -4.40 -8.21
N PRO A 181 -23.27 -4.79 -7.99
CA PRO A 181 -24.29 -3.87 -7.51
C PRO A 181 -24.11 -3.38 -6.08
N ASP A 182 -23.27 -4.07 -5.30
CA ASP A 182 -22.98 -3.73 -3.89
C ASP A 182 -21.76 -2.80 -3.75
N GLU A 183 -21.10 -2.46 -4.85
CA GLU A 183 -20.03 -1.46 -4.86
C GLU A 183 -20.62 -0.08 -4.49
N PRO A 184 -20.09 0.63 -3.45
CA PRO A 184 -20.70 1.84 -2.88
C PRO A 184 -20.62 3.07 -3.79
#